data_46e7664946075d22c46dfaa48aebbf7b
#
_entry.id   46e7664946075d22c46dfaa48aebbf7b
#
_cell.length_a   1.000
_cell.length_b   1.000
_cell.length_c   1.000
_cell.angle_alpha   90.00
_cell.angle_beta   90.00
_cell.angle_gamma   90.00
#
_symmetry.space_group_name_H-M   'P 1'
#
loop_
_entity.id
_entity.type
_entity.pdbx_description
1 polymer ?
#
loop_
_entity_poly.entity_id
_entity_poly.type
_entity_poly.pdbx_seq_one_letter_code
_entity_poly.pdbx_strand_id
1 'polypeptide(L)'
;MNKLIAKQIPHTFELHGDVRHDEYYWMKDKSNPEVITYLEQENSYYDEVMKPLEGLTNEIYEAMVARIPASESQVPIQRGPYYYYYRQEKEKQYPIFARKRAENRATLATAEEEITIDENALAKEDDYLSITVQRYSKDHRYVAYLENRDGTDSYTLFVKDLHTGELLEDTIPNVYIYGSVEWSNCGQYIFYVKLNELQRPYQVWRHEIGTA
;
A
#
# COMPACT_ATOMS: atom_id res chain seq x y z
N MET A 1 -39.09 2.82 -0.16
CA MET A 1 -38.25 1.62 -0.27
C MET A 1 -38.25 0.86 1.05
N ASN A 2 -38.42 -0.46 1.05
CA ASN A 2 -38.31 -1.23 2.29
C ASN A 2 -36.81 -1.43 2.60
N LYS A 3 -36.44 -1.16 3.87
CA LYS A 3 -35.10 -1.43 4.36
C LYS A 3 -34.75 -2.89 4.14
N LEU A 4 -33.58 -3.16 3.58
CA LEU A 4 -33.06 -4.51 3.42
C LEU A 4 -32.72 -5.08 4.79
N ILE A 5 -33.08 -6.33 5.05
CA ILE A 5 -32.80 -7.01 6.33
C ILE A 5 -32.14 -8.35 6.00
N ALA A 6 -30.97 -8.57 6.58
CA ALA A 6 -30.24 -9.82 6.43
C ALA A 6 -31.04 -11.00 7.02
N LYS A 7 -30.98 -12.14 6.37
CA LYS A 7 -31.57 -13.40 6.82
C LYS A 7 -30.93 -13.85 8.13
N GLN A 8 -31.74 -14.21 9.11
CA GLN A 8 -31.26 -14.77 10.36
C GLN A 8 -31.22 -16.30 10.29
N ILE A 9 -30.04 -16.88 10.51
CA ILE A 9 -29.81 -18.33 10.56
C ILE A 9 -29.13 -18.65 11.89
N PRO A 10 -29.82 -19.26 12.87
CA PRO A 10 -29.24 -19.53 14.16
C PRO A 10 -27.96 -20.38 14.08
N HIS A 11 -26.90 -19.90 14.67
CA HIS A 11 -25.65 -20.62 14.87
C HIS A 11 -25.18 -20.49 16.31
N THR A 12 -24.71 -21.59 16.89
CA THR A 12 -24.30 -21.64 18.30
C THR A 12 -22.86 -22.12 18.39
N PHE A 13 -22.05 -21.43 19.16
CA PHE A 13 -20.68 -21.83 19.55
C PHE A 13 -20.69 -22.18 21.03
N GLU A 14 -19.90 -23.18 21.37
CA GLU A 14 -19.56 -23.48 22.76
C GLU A 14 -18.04 -23.58 22.88
N LEU A 15 -17.45 -22.75 23.73
CA LEU A 15 -16.02 -22.75 23.99
C LEU A 15 -15.76 -22.45 25.47
N HIS A 16 -15.05 -23.33 26.17
CA HIS A 16 -14.71 -23.21 27.58
C HIS A 16 -15.92 -22.99 28.52
N GLY A 17 -17.05 -23.57 28.14
CA GLY A 17 -18.32 -23.41 28.92
C GLY A 17 -19.08 -22.11 28.64
N ASP A 18 -18.57 -21.26 27.74
CA ASP A 18 -19.30 -20.08 27.26
C ASP A 18 -20.08 -20.44 25.98
N VAL A 19 -21.38 -20.13 25.98
CA VAL A 19 -22.29 -20.40 24.85
C VAL A 19 -22.66 -19.08 24.18
N ARG A 20 -22.39 -18.96 22.90
CA ARG A 20 -22.70 -17.78 22.09
C ARG A 20 -23.62 -18.13 20.95
N HIS A 21 -24.58 -17.26 20.68
CA HIS A 21 -25.49 -17.35 19.55
C HIS A 21 -25.16 -16.23 18.55
N ASP A 22 -25.07 -16.59 17.27
CA ASP A 22 -24.85 -15.64 16.18
C ASP A 22 -25.75 -16.02 15.01
N GLU A 23 -26.76 -15.20 14.74
CA GLU A 23 -27.72 -15.40 13.67
C GLU A 23 -27.15 -15.03 12.28
N TYR A 24 -26.02 -14.36 12.25
CA TYR A 24 -25.37 -13.85 11.03
C TYR A 24 -24.04 -14.54 10.70
N TYR A 25 -23.71 -15.63 11.40
CA TYR A 25 -22.47 -16.38 11.20
C TYR A 25 -22.28 -16.88 9.76
N TRP A 26 -23.38 -17.15 9.04
CA TRP A 26 -23.37 -17.55 7.64
C TRP A 26 -22.71 -16.51 6.72
N MET A 27 -22.72 -15.23 7.08
CA MET A 27 -22.11 -14.15 6.32
C MET A 27 -20.58 -14.20 6.32
N LYS A 28 -19.96 -15.04 7.15
CA LYS A 28 -18.51 -15.23 7.19
C LYS A 28 -17.96 -15.92 5.93
N ASP A 29 -18.78 -16.73 5.27
CA ASP A 29 -18.37 -17.46 4.07
C ASP A 29 -18.45 -16.54 2.84
N LYS A 30 -17.28 -16.03 2.44
CA LYS A 30 -17.13 -15.13 1.29
C LYS A 30 -17.51 -15.79 -0.05
N SER A 31 -17.53 -17.12 -0.12
CA SER A 31 -17.86 -17.89 -1.33
C SER A 31 -19.33 -18.25 -1.43
N ASN A 32 -20.10 -18.04 -0.36
CA ASN A 32 -21.52 -18.37 -0.33
C ASN A 32 -22.32 -17.44 -1.27
N PRO A 33 -23.03 -17.97 -2.29
CA PRO A 33 -23.81 -17.15 -3.22
C PRO A 33 -24.89 -16.30 -2.54
N GLU A 34 -25.46 -16.75 -1.41
CA GLU A 34 -26.44 -15.96 -0.66
C GLU A 34 -25.81 -14.70 -0.04
N VAL A 35 -24.54 -14.79 0.39
CA VAL A 35 -23.78 -13.63 0.90
C VAL A 35 -23.55 -12.63 -0.23
N ILE A 36 -23.09 -13.10 -1.38
CA ILE A 36 -22.84 -12.25 -2.54
C ILE A 36 -24.14 -11.55 -2.97
N THR A 37 -25.23 -12.31 -3.11
CA THR A 37 -26.53 -11.73 -3.48
C THR A 37 -27.00 -10.69 -2.48
N TYR A 38 -26.82 -10.92 -1.18
CA TYR A 38 -27.17 -9.94 -0.14
C TYR A 38 -26.36 -8.65 -0.28
N LEU A 39 -25.04 -8.76 -0.50
CA LEU A 39 -24.18 -7.58 -0.69
C LEU A 39 -24.52 -6.80 -1.96
N GLU A 40 -24.85 -7.49 -3.05
CA GLU A 40 -25.31 -6.84 -4.29
C GLU A 40 -26.63 -6.09 -4.10
N GLN A 41 -27.56 -6.64 -3.30
CA GLN A 41 -28.80 -5.97 -2.95
C GLN A 41 -28.56 -4.73 -2.07
N GLU A 42 -27.64 -4.80 -1.10
CA GLU A 42 -27.25 -3.63 -0.28
C GLU A 42 -26.63 -2.53 -1.14
N ASN A 43 -25.76 -2.88 -2.08
CA ASN A 43 -25.20 -1.91 -3.04
C ASN A 43 -26.29 -1.26 -3.88
N SER A 44 -27.22 -2.06 -4.42
CA SER A 44 -28.35 -1.53 -5.21
C SER A 44 -29.24 -0.61 -4.38
N TYR A 45 -29.51 -0.96 -3.12
CA TYR A 45 -30.26 -0.12 -2.19
C TYR A 45 -29.53 1.21 -1.92
N TYR A 46 -28.20 1.14 -1.68
CA TYR A 46 -27.37 2.33 -1.49
C TYR A 46 -27.45 3.26 -2.72
N ASP A 47 -27.27 2.72 -3.92
CA ASP A 47 -27.29 3.49 -5.17
C ASP A 47 -28.64 4.21 -5.37
N GLU A 48 -29.75 3.54 -5.08
CA GLU A 48 -31.08 4.15 -5.17
C GLU A 48 -31.29 5.26 -4.14
N VAL A 49 -30.84 5.06 -2.90
CA VAL A 49 -30.94 6.08 -1.82
C VAL A 49 -30.03 7.28 -2.12
N MET A 50 -28.85 7.06 -2.68
CA MET A 50 -27.86 8.10 -2.95
C MET A 50 -28.13 8.86 -4.25
N LYS A 51 -28.83 8.26 -5.21
CA LYS A 51 -29.13 8.88 -6.50
C LYS A 51 -29.70 10.30 -6.42
N PRO A 52 -30.67 10.64 -5.53
CA PRO A 52 -31.14 12.02 -5.39
C PRO A 52 -30.10 13.01 -4.86
N LEU A 53 -29.00 12.49 -4.27
CA LEU A 53 -27.94 13.26 -3.64
C LEU A 53 -26.69 13.43 -4.53
N GLU A 54 -26.69 12.88 -5.75
CA GLU A 54 -25.55 12.96 -6.69
C GLU A 54 -25.06 14.40 -6.88
N GLY A 55 -25.97 15.35 -7.05
CA GLY A 55 -25.60 16.76 -7.22
C GLY A 55 -24.83 17.32 -6.02
N LEU A 56 -25.31 17.04 -4.81
CA LEU A 56 -24.64 17.43 -3.57
C LEU A 56 -23.31 16.71 -3.38
N THR A 57 -23.25 15.42 -3.71
CA THR A 57 -22.01 14.63 -3.62
C THR A 57 -20.95 15.21 -4.54
N ASN A 58 -21.30 15.55 -5.79
CA ASN A 58 -20.38 16.16 -6.75
C ASN A 58 -19.92 17.56 -6.30
N GLU A 59 -20.84 18.38 -5.78
CA GLU A 59 -20.47 19.71 -5.25
C GLU A 59 -19.47 19.60 -4.10
N ILE A 60 -19.69 18.69 -3.16
CA ILE A 60 -18.76 18.42 -2.03
C ILE A 60 -17.43 17.92 -2.56
N TYR A 61 -17.43 16.96 -3.49
CA TYR A 61 -16.24 16.42 -4.10
C TYR A 61 -15.38 17.49 -4.77
N GLU A 62 -15.99 18.31 -5.62
CA GLU A 62 -15.30 19.41 -6.30
C GLU A 62 -14.73 20.44 -5.30
N ALA A 63 -15.51 20.78 -4.27
CA ALA A 63 -15.04 21.68 -3.22
C ALA A 63 -13.87 21.10 -2.41
N MET A 64 -13.82 19.79 -2.21
CA MET A 64 -12.69 19.11 -1.55
C MET A 64 -11.47 19.11 -2.46
N VAL A 65 -11.61 18.71 -3.73
CA VAL A 65 -10.52 18.64 -4.71
C VAL A 65 -9.91 20.03 -4.96
N ALA A 66 -10.73 21.08 -5.02
CA ALA A 66 -10.24 22.45 -5.21
C ALA A 66 -9.34 22.97 -4.07
N ARG A 67 -9.34 22.31 -2.90
CA ARG A 67 -8.49 22.65 -1.77
C ARG A 67 -7.15 21.90 -1.77
N ILE A 68 -7.02 20.88 -2.59
CA ILE A 68 -5.81 20.07 -2.71
C ILE A 68 -4.86 20.75 -3.70
N PRO A 69 -3.60 21.04 -3.32
CA PRO A 69 -2.62 21.57 -4.26
C PRO A 69 -2.46 20.65 -5.47
N ALA A 70 -2.48 21.19 -6.68
CA ALA A 70 -2.33 20.41 -7.91
C ALA A 70 -0.95 19.74 -8.06
N SER A 71 0.06 20.30 -7.41
CA SER A 71 1.40 19.73 -7.29
C SER A 71 1.98 20.05 -5.92
N GLU A 72 2.60 19.09 -5.29
CA GLU A 72 3.22 19.22 -3.98
C GLU A 72 4.54 18.46 -3.94
N SER A 73 5.50 18.99 -3.21
CA SER A 73 6.77 18.31 -2.95
C SER A 73 7.06 18.31 -1.46
N GLN A 74 7.43 17.15 -0.94
CA GLN A 74 7.91 17.02 0.43
C GLN A 74 9.21 17.80 0.61
N VAL A 75 9.44 18.32 1.83
CA VAL A 75 10.72 18.91 2.20
C VAL A 75 11.82 17.84 2.11
N PRO A 76 12.88 18.05 1.31
CA PRO A 76 13.94 17.06 1.14
C PRO A 76 14.68 16.74 2.44
N ILE A 77 14.85 15.44 2.72
CA ILE A 77 15.54 14.94 3.92
C ILE A 77 16.93 14.46 3.54
N GLN A 78 17.95 15.02 4.19
CA GLN A 78 19.34 14.64 3.94
C GLN A 78 19.68 13.28 4.55
N ARG A 79 20.28 12.41 3.71
CA ARG A 79 20.88 11.13 4.12
C ARG A 79 22.18 10.97 3.36
N GLY A 80 23.30 11.07 4.06
CA GLY A 80 24.63 11.07 3.42
C GLY A 80 24.75 12.21 2.39
N PRO A 81 25.21 11.93 1.17
CA PRO A 81 25.38 12.95 0.12
C PRO A 81 24.09 13.28 -0.65
N TYR A 82 22.97 12.65 -0.33
CA TYR A 82 21.71 12.80 -1.02
C TYR A 82 20.63 13.43 -0.16
N TYR A 83 19.69 14.10 -0.84
CA TYR A 83 18.47 14.64 -0.28
C TYR A 83 17.29 13.91 -0.91
N TYR A 84 16.54 13.16 -0.12
CA TYR A 84 15.40 12.33 -0.54
C TYR A 84 14.09 13.04 -0.29
N TYR A 85 13.16 12.93 -1.23
CA TYR A 85 11.83 13.49 -1.14
C TYR A 85 10.90 12.73 -2.09
N TYR A 86 9.60 12.95 -1.93
CA TYR A 86 8.62 12.63 -2.95
C TYR A 86 7.93 13.90 -3.42
N ARG A 87 7.39 13.85 -4.62
CA ARG A 87 6.55 14.89 -5.19
C ARG A 87 5.34 14.29 -5.88
N GLN A 88 4.26 15.07 -5.95
CA GLN A 88 3.07 14.77 -6.73
C GLN A 88 2.98 15.73 -7.89
N GLU A 89 2.61 15.21 -9.05
CA GLU A 89 2.36 16.00 -10.26
C GLU A 89 0.85 16.10 -10.50
N LYS A 90 0.45 17.21 -11.10
CA LYS A 90 -0.94 17.40 -11.53
C LYS A 90 -1.34 16.25 -12.47
N GLU A 91 -2.57 15.74 -12.28
CA GLU A 91 -3.13 14.65 -13.09
C GLU A 91 -2.42 13.29 -12.95
N LYS A 92 -1.49 13.17 -12.01
CA LYS A 92 -0.89 11.89 -11.62
C LYS A 92 -1.56 11.35 -10.37
N GLN A 93 -1.84 10.06 -10.36
CA GLN A 93 -2.51 9.40 -9.23
C GLN A 93 -1.55 9.09 -8.09
N TYR A 94 -0.30 8.80 -8.42
CA TYR A 94 0.70 8.30 -7.48
C TYR A 94 1.88 9.26 -7.33
N PRO A 95 2.59 9.23 -6.18
CA PRO A 95 3.80 10.00 -5.98
C PRO A 95 4.97 9.51 -6.84
N ILE A 96 5.91 10.43 -7.04
CA ILE A 96 7.23 10.15 -7.62
C ILE A 96 8.25 10.35 -6.51
N PHE A 97 9.00 9.31 -6.17
CA PHE A 97 10.09 9.38 -5.21
C PHE A 97 11.39 9.69 -5.94
N ALA A 98 12.11 10.65 -5.39
CA ALA A 98 13.32 11.17 -6.01
C ALA A 98 14.39 11.50 -4.97
N ARG A 99 15.60 11.67 -5.46
CA ARG A 99 16.72 12.20 -4.68
C ARG A 99 17.54 13.18 -5.50
N LYS A 100 18.27 14.04 -4.82
CA LYS A 100 19.26 14.94 -5.41
C LYS A 100 20.56 14.83 -4.66
N ARG A 101 21.67 14.78 -5.37
CA ARG A 101 23.00 14.86 -4.77
C ARG A 101 23.38 16.33 -4.61
N ALA A 102 23.61 16.77 -3.37
CA ALA A 102 24.00 18.14 -3.09
C ALA A 102 24.85 18.23 -1.82
N GLU A 103 25.76 19.16 -1.76
CA GLU A 103 26.61 19.39 -0.59
C GLU A 103 25.81 19.98 0.59
N ASN A 104 24.84 20.84 0.29
CA ASN A 104 23.99 21.48 1.26
C ASN A 104 22.64 21.91 0.64
N ARG A 105 21.73 22.43 1.47
CA ARG A 105 20.40 22.85 1.01
C ARG A 105 20.42 23.99 0.00
N ALA A 106 21.42 24.86 0.03
CA ALA A 106 21.48 26.01 -0.90
C ALA A 106 21.74 25.55 -2.34
N THR A 107 22.43 24.42 -2.54
CA THR A 107 22.72 23.86 -3.86
C THR A 107 21.64 22.91 -4.40
N LEU A 108 20.62 22.60 -3.60
CA LEU A 108 19.52 21.70 -4.01
C LEU A 108 18.72 22.19 -5.22
N ALA A 109 18.53 23.51 -5.35
CA ALA A 109 17.73 24.10 -6.41
C ALA A 109 18.31 23.81 -7.82
N THR A 110 19.63 23.73 -7.91
CA THR A 110 20.37 23.49 -9.16
C THR A 110 20.85 22.04 -9.33
N ALA A 111 20.68 21.22 -8.29
CA ALA A 111 21.08 19.81 -8.32
C ALA A 111 20.12 19.00 -9.21
N GLU A 112 20.71 18.08 -9.99
CA GLU A 112 19.96 17.16 -10.84
C GLU A 112 19.09 16.21 -10.03
N GLU A 113 17.85 16.01 -10.50
CA GLU A 113 16.91 15.07 -9.90
C GLU A 113 17.16 13.66 -10.45
N GLU A 114 17.26 12.71 -9.55
CA GLU A 114 17.30 11.28 -9.86
C GLU A 114 16.04 10.62 -9.30
N ILE A 115 15.19 10.07 -10.18
CA ILE A 115 13.98 9.35 -9.79
C ILE A 115 14.36 7.97 -9.27
N THR A 116 14.00 7.69 -8.03
CA THR A 116 14.24 6.38 -7.41
C THR A 116 13.11 5.41 -7.67
N ILE A 117 11.85 5.84 -7.47
CA ILE A 117 10.64 5.07 -7.77
C ILE A 117 9.60 6.03 -8.35
N ASP A 118 9.09 5.74 -9.54
CA ASP A 118 7.90 6.39 -10.09
C ASP A 118 6.75 5.39 -10.03
N GLU A 119 5.84 5.60 -9.07
CA GLU A 119 4.70 4.72 -8.90
C GLU A 119 3.74 4.81 -10.09
N ASN A 120 3.68 5.93 -10.81
CA ASN A 120 2.85 6.07 -12.00
C ASN A 120 3.38 5.23 -13.17
N ALA A 121 4.70 5.05 -13.26
CA ALA A 121 5.31 4.17 -14.25
C ALA A 121 5.12 2.67 -13.91
N LEU A 122 4.96 2.34 -12.61
CA LEU A 122 4.73 0.98 -12.14
C LEU A 122 3.23 0.60 -12.14
N ALA A 123 2.36 1.59 -11.98
CA ALA A 123 0.92 1.39 -12.03
C ALA A 123 0.48 1.07 -13.47
N LYS A 124 -0.39 0.06 -13.62
CA LYS A 124 -1.12 -0.17 -14.87
C LYS A 124 -2.45 0.55 -14.77
N GLU A 125 -3.04 0.88 -15.90
CA GLU A 125 -4.41 1.43 -15.94
C GLU A 125 -5.36 0.48 -15.18
N ASP A 126 -6.18 1.05 -14.30
CA ASP A 126 -7.20 0.38 -13.48
C ASP A 126 -6.68 -0.64 -12.44
N ASP A 127 -5.37 -0.80 -12.26
CA ASP A 127 -4.81 -1.71 -11.25
C ASP A 127 -4.56 -0.96 -9.92
N TYR A 128 -4.92 -1.60 -8.82
CA TYR A 128 -4.50 -1.15 -7.49
C TYR A 128 -2.97 -1.29 -7.35
N LEU A 129 -2.33 -0.23 -6.89
CA LEU A 129 -0.91 -0.23 -6.54
C LEU A 129 -0.70 0.47 -5.19
N SER A 130 0.05 -0.16 -4.31
CA SER A 130 0.55 0.46 -3.09
C SER A 130 2.03 0.16 -2.95
N ILE A 131 2.85 1.20 -2.93
CA ILE A 131 4.29 1.12 -2.67
C ILE A 131 4.57 1.73 -1.29
N THR A 132 5.31 1.02 -0.48
CA THR A 132 5.62 1.47 0.88
C THR A 132 6.97 0.96 1.37
N VAL A 133 7.36 1.36 2.58
CA VAL A 133 8.57 0.89 3.28
C VAL A 133 9.83 0.96 2.41
N GLN A 134 10.10 2.14 1.84
CA GLN A 134 11.32 2.32 1.05
C GLN A 134 12.54 2.42 1.96
N ARG A 135 13.53 1.57 1.71
CA ARG A 135 14.80 1.53 2.43
C ARG A 135 15.97 1.57 1.46
N TYR A 136 16.75 2.61 1.58
CA TYR A 136 17.96 2.79 0.77
C TYR A 136 19.15 2.10 1.45
N SER A 137 19.98 1.41 0.66
CA SER A 137 21.23 0.84 1.15
C SER A 137 22.19 1.94 1.64
N LYS A 138 23.14 1.59 2.50
CA LYS A 138 24.05 2.55 3.12
C LYS A 138 24.95 3.28 2.11
N ASP A 139 25.27 2.62 1.01
CA ASP A 139 26.02 3.18 -0.12
C ASP A 139 25.14 3.95 -1.11
N HIS A 140 23.83 4.02 -0.85
CA HIS A 140 22.82 4.67 -1.68
C HIS A 140 22.65 4.09 -3.09
N ARG A 141 23.17 2.88 -3.33
CA ARG A 141 23.05 2.21 -4.63
C ARG A 141 21.71 1.53 -4.82
N TYR A 142 21.18 0.88 -3.78
CA TYR A 142 19.95 0.11 -3.86
C TYR A 142 18.80 0.77 -3.11
N VAL A 143 17.58 0.55 -3.58
CA VAL A 143 16.36 0.78 -2.83
C VAL A 143 15.57 -0.52 -2.74
N ALA A 144 15.29 -0.95 -1.51
CA ALA A 144 14.32 -2.00 -1.24
C ALA A 144 12.97 -1.35 -0.94
N TYR A 145 11.89 -1.88 -1.53
CA TYR A 145 10.54 -1.39 -1.31
C TYR A 145 9.53 -2.52 -1.29
N LEU A 146 8.40 -2.26 -0.67
CA LEU A 146 7.28 -3.20 -0.61
C LEU A 146 6.19 -2.77 -1.58
N GLU A 147 5.72 -3.72 -2.38
CA GLU A 147 4.64 -3.54 -3.35
C GLU A 147 3.45 -4.44 -3.03
N ASN A 148 2.25 -3.91 -3.12
CA ASN A 148 1.00 -4.65 -3.03
C ASN A 148 0.08 -4.25 -4.18
N ARG A 149 -0.58 -5.27 -4.76
CA ARG A 149 -1.52 -5.10 -5.89
C ARG A 149 -2.90 -5.69 -5.64
N ASP A 150 -3.18 -6.17 -4.45
CA ASP A 150 -4.44 -6.83 -4.10
C ASP A 150 -5.18 -6.20 -2.90
N GLY A 151 -4.60 -5.17 -2.28
CA GLY A 151 -5.18 -4.46 -1.15
C GLY A 151 -5.09 -5.21 0.19
N THR A 152 -4.34 -6.31 0.28
CA THR A 152 -4.09 -7.03 1.53
C THR A 152 -2.94 -6.41 2.33
N ASP A 153 -2.69 -6.91 3.55
CA ASP A 153 -1.50 -6.53 4.35
C ASP A 153 -0.24 -7.34 3.98
N SER A 154 -0.32 -8.19 2.96
CA SER A 154 0.79 -9.00 2.48
C SER A 154 1.43 -8.36 1.26
N TYR A 155 2.68 -7.99 1.39
CA TYR A 155 3.44 -7.28 0.36
C TYR A 155 4.53 -8.17 -0.22
N THR A 156 4.95 -7.83 -1.44
CA THR A 156 6.14 -8.40 -2.06
C THR A 156 7.28 -7.39 -1.98
N LEU A 157 8.44 -7.82 -1.50
CA LEU A 157 9.64 -7.01 -1.45
C LEU A 157 10.40 -7.13 -2.78
N PHE A 158 10.76 -5.99 -3.32
CA PHE A 158 11.62 -5.83 -4.50
C PHE A 158 12.84 -4.99 -4.15
N VAL A 159 13.91 -5.22 -4.91
CA VAL A 159 15.14 -4.44 -4.81
C VAL A 159 15.48 -3.85 -6.18
N LYS A 160 15.69 -2.53 -6.23
CA LYS A 160 16.09 -1.82 -7.45
C LYS A 160 17.50 -1.29 -7.30
N ASP A 161 18.35 -1.53 -8.30
CA ASP A 161 19.65 -0.88 -8.44
C ASP A 161 19.44 0.51 -9.05
N LEU A 162 19.72 1.55 -8.28
CA LEU A 162 19.55 2.94 -8.71
C LEU A 162 20.61 3.39 -9.71
N HIS A 163 21.71 2.65 -9.86
CA HIS A 163 22.74 2.95 -10.83
C HIS A 163 22.37 2.49 -12.24
N THR A 164 21.78 1.30 -12.37
CA THR A 164 21.32 0.75 -13.64
C THR A 164 19.85 1.09 -13.92
N GLY A 165 19.06 1.39 -12.91
CA GLY A 165 17.62 1.57 -13.00
C GLY A 165 16.83 0.27 -13.03
N GLU A 166 17.47 -0.89 -12.97
CA GLU A 166 16.87 -2.22 -13.10
C GLU A 166 16.49 -2.83 -11.76
N LEU A 167 15.45 -3.68 -11.76
CA LEU A 167 15.14 -4.55 -10.63
C LEU A 167 16.13 -5.70 -10.57
N LEU A 168 16.53 -6.06 -9.36
CA LEU A 168 17.24 -7.31 -9.13
C LEU A 168 16.26 -8.50 -9.22
N GLU A 169 16.80 -9.73 -9.33
CA GLU A 169 15.99 -10.95 -9.33
C GLU A 169 15.35 -11.25 -7.96
N ASP A 170 15.82 -10.57 -6.92
CA ASP A 170 15.34 -10.69 -5.53
C ASP A 170 13.86 -10.28 -5.43
N THR A 171 12.99 -11.28 -5.31
CA THR A 171 11.53 -11.10 -5.15
C THR A 171 11.06 -11.92 -3.96
N ILE A 172 10.66 -11.25 -2.88
CA ILE A 172 10.30 -11.90 -1.61
C ILE A 172 8.84 -11.66 -1.29
N PRO A 173 7.96 -12.66 -1.46
CA PRO A 173 6.53 -12.52 -1.17
C PRO A 173 6.22 -12.64 0.33
N ASN A 174 5.01 -12.23 0.70
CA ASN A 174 4.45 -12.37 2.05
C ASN A 174 5.26 -11.62 3.13
N VAL A 175 5.72 -10.43 2.80
CA VAL A 175 6.40 -9.54 3.75
C VAL A 175 5.37 -8.68 4.48
N TYR A 176 5.51 -8.58 5.79
CA TYR A 176 4.61 -7.79 6.64
C TYR A 176 4.96 -6.30 6.59
N ILE A 177 4.00 -5.49 6.18
CA ILE A 177 4.17 -4.04 5.99
C ILE A 177 4.62 -3.31 7.26
N TYR A 178 4.07 -3.67 8.42
CA TYR A 178 4.37 -3.01 9.69
C TYR A 178 5.60 -3.60 10.40
N GLY A 179 6.20 -4.64 9.85
CA GLY A 179 7.37 -5.32 10.43
C GLY A 179 8.71 -4.67 10.12
N SER A 180 8.71 -3.62 9.30
CA SER A 180 9.89 -2.98 8.73
C SER A 180 10.70 -3.88 7.79
N VAL A 181 11.52 -3.24 6.97
CA VAL A 181 12.55 -3.85 6.13
C VAL A 181 13.84 -3.08 6.41
N GLU A 182 14.93 -3.76 6.74
CA GLU A 182 16.18 -3.09 7.10
C GLU A 182 17.39 -3.73 6.42
N TRP A 183 18.29 -2.90 5.92
CA TRP A 183 19.55 -3.33 5.38
C TRP A 183 20.54 -3.69 6.47
N SER A 184 21.34 -4.73 6.24
CA SER A 184 22.54 -4.96 7.04
C SER A 184 23.56 -3.82 6.84
N ASN A 185 24.40 -3.59 7.83
CA ASN A 185 25.46 -2.57 7.73
C ASN A 185 26.46 -2.80 6.59
N CYS A 186 26.66 -4.06 6.19
CA CYS A 186 27.52 -4.42 5.06
C CYS A 186 26.83 -4.31 3.70
N GLY A 187 25.49 -4.07 3.66
CA GLY A 187 24.71 -3.96 2.42
C GLY A 187 24.45 -5.28 1.70
N GLN A 188 24.89 -6.43 2.26
CA GLN A 188 24.73 -7.74 1.62
C GLN A 188 23.41 -8.43 1.95
N TYR A 189 22.75 -8.02 3.02
CA TYR A 189 21.54 -8.68 3.52
C TYR A 189 20.42 -7.68 3.75
N ILE A 190 19.19 -8.18 3.56
CA ILE A 190 17.94 -7.52 3.97
C ILE A 190 17.26 -8.36 5.04
N PHE A 191 16.80 -7.72 6.11
CA PHE A 191 15.97 -8.30 7.15
C PHE A 191 14.53 -7.88 6.98
N TYR A 192 13.60 -8.82 7.15
CA TYR A 192 12.17 -8.58 7.00
C TYR A 192 11.34 -9.52 7.89
N VAL A 193 10.07 -9.21 8.07
CA VAL A 193 9.15 -9.98 8.91
C VAL A 193 8.14 -10.69 8.02
N LYS A 194 7.86 -11.96 8.33
CA LYS A 194 6.79 -12.75 7.71
C LYS A 194 5.60 -12.93 8.63
N LEU A 195 4.41 -13.05 8.00
CA LEU A 195 3.14 -13.38 8.64
C LEU A 195 2.91 -14.88 8.64
N ASN A 196 2.22 -15.39 9.67
CA ASN A 196 1.65 -16.74 9.67
C ASN A 196 0.27 -16.75 8.99
N GLU A 197 -0.36 -17.93 8.92
CA GLU A 197 -1.69 -18.12 8.32
C GLU A 197 -2.81 -17.28 8.98
N LEU A 198 -2.60 -16.87 10.25
CA LEU A 198 -3.52 -16.01 10.98
C LEU A 198 -3.20 -14.51 10.83
N GLN A 199 -2.36 -14.14 9.85
CA GLN A 199 -1.91 -12.77 9.60
C GLN A 199 -1.21 -12.13 10.81
N ARG A 200 -0.44 -12.94 11.59
CA ARG A 200 0.35 -12.48 12.72
C ARG A 200 1.85 -12.51 12.40
N PRO A 201 2.61 -11.44 12.72
CA PRO A 201 4.05 -11.46 12.58
C PRO A 201 4.65 -12.49 13.55
N TYR A 202 5.48 -13.40 13.04
CA TYR A 202 5.99 -14.49 13.86
C TYR A 202 7.46 -14.83 13.63
N GLN A 203 8.06 -14.39 12.50
CA GLN A 203 9.46 -14.66 12.18
C GLN A 203 10.13 -13.44 11.56
N VAL A 204 11.38 -13.20 11.95
CA VAL A 204 12.31 -12.31 11.26
C VAL A 204 13.19 -13.16 10.35
N TRP A 205 13.24 -12.79 9.09
CA TRP A 205 14.03 -13.45 8.05
C TRP A 205 15.20 -12.58 7.61
N ARG A 206 16.23 -13.23 7.09
CA ARG A 206 17.37 -12.61 6.43
C ARG A 206 17.48 -13.16 5.01
N HIS A 207 17.60 -12.28 4.04
CA HIS A 207 17.84 -12.61 2.64
C HIS A 207 19.18 -12.03 2.19
N GLU A 208 19.97 -12.80 1.47
CA GLU A 208 21.22 -12.35 0.85
C GLU A 208 20.90 -11.80 -0.54
N ILE A 209 21.31 -10.55 -0.81
CA ILE A 209 21.03 -9.87 -2.07
C ILE A 209 21.72 -10.58 -3.22
N GLY A 210 20.99 -10.78 -4.33
CA GLY A 210 21.46 -11.47 -5.53
C GLY A 210 21.38 -13.00 -5.44
N THR A 211 20.61 -13.52 -4.47
CA THR A 211 20.30 -14.95 -4.38
C THR A 211 18.82 -15.21 -4.57
N ALA A 212 18.46 -16.46 -4.98
CA ALA A 212 17.07 -16.86 -5.14
C ALA A 212 16.36 -17.11 -3.79
#